data_9ad0de502fac30460fa2df5ba785a4a4
#
_entry.id   9ad0de502fac30460fa2df5ba785a4a4
#
_cell.length_a   1.000
_cell.length_b   1.000
_cell.length_c   1.000
_cell.angle_alpha   90.00
_cell.angle_beta   90.00
_cell.angle_gamma   90.00
#
_symmetry.space_group_name_H-M   'P 1'
#
loop_
_entity.id
_entity.type
_entity.pdbx_description
1 polymer ?
#
loop_
_entity_poly.entity_id
_entity_poly.type
_entity_poly.pdbx_seq_one_letter_code
_entity_poly.pdbx_strand_id
1 'polypeptide(L)'
;MAAVATDSQDRAFVFNRGDHPVIVFDRDGNFLHAWGEGLFARPHGIFIGPDDAVYCTDDLDHTVRKFTLDGKLLLTLGTSGKPSDTGATSADYRTILRVGPPFHYPTNLGLSPTGEIYVSDGYGNARVHKFSADGRLLFSWGEPGNGPGQFHVPHGIAADRHGTVYVADRENSRIQLFTSDGKFLSEWTDVVRPCQVFIDREENFYVAELGFRAGMWPGITAPSADATGGRVSIFDRHGQLRSRWGGGENPCAPGDFFAPHGICVDSRGDIYVAEVTMSAGGNRGLVPPNCHTLQKFTRQRTVP
;
A
#
# COMPACT_ATOMS: atom_id res chain seq x y z
N MET A 1 11.94 3.64 3.08
CA MET A 1 10.76 3.26 3.88
C MET A 1 9.76 2.59 2.94
N ALA A 2 8.85 1.74 3.41
CA ALA A 2 7.89 1.10 2.51
C ALA A 2 6.45 1.51 2.84
N ALA A 3 6.06 1.48 4.10
CA ALA A 3 4.69 1.79 4.51
C ALA A 3 4.63 2.38 5.92
N VAL A 4 3.48 2.93 6.28
CA VAL A 4 3.18 3.51 7.59
C VAL A 4 1.73 3.20 7.97
N ALA A 5 1.49 2.92 9.25
CA ALA A 5 0.17 2.77 9.85
C ALA A 5 0.14 3.40 11.23
N THR A 6 -1.04 3.73 11.73
CA THR A 6 -1.24 4.26 13.08
C THR A 6 -2.12 3.33 13.90
N ASP A 7 -1.82 3.19 15.20
CA ASP A 7 -2.64 2.43 16.14
C ASP A 7 -3.72 3.29 16.83
N SER A 8 -4.49 2.69 17.75
CA SER A 8 -5.55 3.37 18.48
C SER A 8 -5.08 4.51 19.39
N GLN A 9 -3.77 4.59 19.67
CA GLN A 9 -3.13 5.63 20.46
C GLN A 9 -2.44 6.70 19.59
N ASP A 10 -2.66 6.69 18.26
CA ASP A 10 -2.00 7.57 17.27
C ASP A 10 -0.47 7.41 17.23
N ARG A 11 0.06 6.25 17.65
CA ARG A 11 1.48 5.93 17.45
C ARG A 11 1.71 5.52 15.99
N ALA A 12 2.77 6.03 15.40
CA ALA A 12 3.12 5.74 14.01
C ALA A 12 4.06 4.52 13.92
N PHE A 13 3.61 3.47 13.25
CA PHE A 13 4.37 2.27 12.93
C PHE A 13 4.90 2.40 11.51
N VAL A 14 6.20 2.47 11.39
CA VAL A 14 6.90 2.67 10.13
C VAL A 14 7.55 1.35 9.72
N PHE A 15 7.18 0.86 8.53
CA PHE A 15 7.72 -0.37 7.99
C PHE A 15 8.78 -0.07 6.93
N ASN A 16 10.01 -0.52 7.16
CA ASN A 16 11.16 -0.16 6.34
C ASN A 16 12.05 -1.38 6.04
N ARG A 17 13.00 -1.19 5.12
CA ARG A 17 13.91 -2.25 4.64
C ARG A 17 15.31 -2.13 5.25
N GLY A 18 15.43 -1.49 6.41
CA GLY A 18 16.66 -1.40 7.18
C GLY A 18 16.74 -2.47 8.27
N ASP A 19 17.73 -2.35 9.14
CA ASP A 19 18.05 -3.33 10.20
C ASP A 19 16.93 -3.47 11.24
N HIS A 20 16.13 -2.42 11.45
CA HIS A 20 14.94 -2.40 12.31
C HIS A 20 13.68 -2.27 11.46
N PRO A 21 13.09 -3.38 11.00
CA PRO A 21 11.99 -3.34 10.02
C PRO A 21 10.75 -2.58 10.46
N VAL A 22 10.35 -2.70 11.73
CA VAL A 22 9.26 -1.92 12.32
C VAL A 22 9.81 -0.96 13.34
N ILE A 23 9.62 0.33 13.12
CA ILE A 23 9.99 1.39 14.06
C ILE A 23 8.72 2.11 14.51
N VAL A 24 8.58 2.30 15.81
CA VAL A 24 7.40 2.91 16.42
C VAL A 24 7.77 4.27 17.02
N PHE A 25 7.01 5.27 16.61
CA PHE A 25 7.10 6.64 17.12
C PHE A 25 5.82 7.02 17.84
N ASP A 26 5.93 7.91 18.83
CA ASP A 26 4.76 8.60 19.30
C ASP A 26 4.24 9.60 18.25
N ARG A 27 3.11 10.22 18.54
CA ARG A 27 2.47 11.17 17.64
C ARG A 27 3.33 12.41 17.34
N ASP A 28 4.22 12.78 18.28
CA ASP A 28 5.10 13.94 18.16
C ASP A 28 6.41 13.63 17.43
N GLY A 29 6.61 12.33 17.05
CA GLY A 29 7.76 11.85 16.31
C GLY A 29 8.91 11.38 17.19
N ASN A 30 8.70 11.22 18.50
CA ASN A 30 9.71 10.66 19.38
C ASN A 30 9.76 9.13 19.21
N PHE A 31 10.96 8.59 19.10
CA PHE A 31 11.19 7.14 19.02
C PHE A 31 10.73 6.46 20.33
N LEU A 32 9.96 5.39 20.19
CA LEU A 32 9.51 4.57 21.30
C LEU A 32 10.25 3.25 21.38
N HIS A 33 10.16 2.44 20.35
CA HIS A 33 10.84 1.16 20.23
C HIS A 33 10.89 0.69 18.77
N ALA A 34 11.61 -0.40 18.52
CA ALA A 34 11.64 -1.07 17.23
C ALA A 34 11.64 -2.58 17.42
N TRP A 35 11.25 -3.31 16.36
CA TRP A 35 11.25 -4.78 16.36
C TRP A 35 11.25 -5.32 14.93
N GLY A 36 11.39 -6.63 14.79
CA GLY A 36 11.25 -7.34 13.52
C GLY A 36 12.59 -7.73 12.89
N GLU A 37 13.72 -7.59 13.59
CA GLU A 37 15.04 -7.99 13.12
C GLU A 37 15.07 -9.47 12.74
N GLY A 38 15.47 -9.75 11.50
CA GLY A 38 15.54 -11.10 10.94
C GLY A 38 14.20 -11.75 10.61
N LEU A 39 13.06 -11.06 10.81
CA LEU A 39 11.75 -11.62 10.53
C LEU A 39 11.29 -11.41 9.08
N PHE A 40 11.83 -10.44 8.36
CA PHE A 40 11.35 -10.01 7.06
C PHE A 40 12.45 -10.10 6.00
N ALA A 41 12.08 -10.61 4.82
CA ALA A 41 12.96 -10.63 3.65
C ALA A 41 12.89 -9.30 2.87
N ARG A 42 11.68 -8.77 2.63
CA ARG A 42 11.48 -7.44 2.04
C ARG A 42 10.17 -6.81 2.52
N PRO A 43 10.22 -5.96 3.55
CA PRO A 43 9.08 -5.19 4.02
C PRO A 43 8.36 -4.45 2.89
N HIS A 44 7.01 -4.58 2.82
CA HIS A 44 6.22 -3.94 1.78
C HIS A 44 5.01 -3.17 2.32
N GLY A 45 3.97 -3.83 2.81
CA GLY A 45 2.77 -3.22 3.36
C GLY A 45 2.65 -3.39 4.87
N ILE A 46 2.13 -2.40 5.58
CA ILE A 46 1.74 -2.49 6.99
C ILE A 46 0.32 -1.95 7.15
N PHE A 47 -0.45 -2.62 7.99
CA PHE A 47 -1.80 -2.21 8.38
C PHE A 47 -2.01 -2.54 9.85
N ILE A 48 -2.72 -1.68 10.58
CA ILE A 48 -3.12 -1.95 11.97
C ILE A 48 -4.64 -2.06 12.01
N GLY A 49 -5.10 -3.19 12.53
CA GLY A 49 -6.52 -3.50 12.65
C GLY A 49 -7.18 -2.75 13.82
N PRO A 50 -8.51 -2.77 13.88
CA PRO A 50 -9.26 -2.15 14.98
C PRO A 50 -9.02 -2.81 16.34
N ASP A 51 -8.39 -3.99 16.35
CA ASP A 51 -7.93 -4.74 17.53
C ASP A 51 -6.48 -4.44 17.91
N ASP A 52 -5.89 -3.40 17.32
CA ASP A 52 -4.47 -3.03 17.45
C ASP A 52 -3.50 -4.16 17.02
N ALA A 53 -3.95 -5.13 16.24
CA ALA A 53 -3.04 -6.09 15.66
C ALA A 53 -2.34 -5.51 14.42
N VAL A 54 -1.03 -5.76 14.33
CA VAL A 54 -0.17 -5.29 13.24
C VAL A 54 -0.08 -6.36 12.17
N TYR A 55 -0.48 -6.03 10.97
CA TYR A 55 -0.34 -6.90 9.81
C TYR A 55 0.79 -6.40 8.92
N CYS A 56 1.73 -7.25 8.60
CA CYS A 56 2.89 -6.96 7.76
C CYS A 56 2.88 -7.85 6.51
N THR A 57 2.94 -7.22 5.34
CA THR A 57 3.14 -7.92 4.07
C THR A 57 4.61 -7.94 3.73
N ASP A 58 5.15 -9.14 3.56
CA ASP A 58 6.51 -9.38 3.09
C ASP A 58 6.45 -9.93 1.66
N ASP A 59 6.77 -9.08 0.70
CA ASP A 59 6.59 -9.45 -0.70
C ASP A 59 7.62 -10.50 -1.14
N LEU A 60 8.86 -10.44 -0.68
CA LEU A 60 9.90 -11.39 -1.09
C LEU A 60 9.82 -12.74 -0.33
N ASP A 61 9.25 -12.74 0.87
CA ASP A 61 8.95 -13.95 1.62
C ASP A 61 7.62 -14.62 1.23
N HIS A 62 6.83 -13.95 0.38
CA HIS A 62 5.52 -14.41 -0.08
C HIS A 62 4.53 -14.67 1.06
N THR A 63 4.56 -13.82 2.10
CA THR A 63 3.73 -13.97 3.29
C THR A 63 3.05 -12.66 3.70
N VAL A 64 1.92 -12.82 4.39
CA VAL A 64 1.32 -11.79 5.23
C VAL A 64 1.27 -12.32 6.65
N ARG A 65 1.78 -11.54 7.61
CA ARG A 65 1.85 -11.95 9.02
C ARG A 65 1.12 -10.97 9.91
N LYS A 66 0.41 -11.52 10.90
CA LYS A 66 -0.26 -10.76 11.98
C LYS A 66 0.58 -10.83 13.23
N PHE A 67 0.79 -9.69 13.89
CA PHE A 67 1.56 -9.57 15.13
C PHE A 67 0.75 -8.78 16.17
N THR A 68 1.18 -8.87 17.43
CA THR A 68 0.85 -7.87 18.46
C THR A 68 1.61 -6.57 18.20
N LEU A 69 1.29 -5.48 18.90
CA LEU A 69 1.98 -4.19 18.77
C LEU A 69 3.49 -4.27 19.10
N ASP A 70 3.89 -5.24 19.94
CA ASP A 70 5.27 -5.49 20.37
C ASP A 70 5.99 -6.58 19.55
N GLY A 71 5.38 -7.03 18.43
CA GLY A 71 6.00 -7.92 17.45
C GLY A 71 5.88 -9.42 17.73
N LYS A 72 5.00 -9.87 18.65
CA LYS A 72 4.72 -11.30 18.81
C LYS A 72 3.86 -11.81 17.66
N LEU A 73 4.33 -12.83 16.93
CA LEU A 73 3.63 -13.44 15.82
C LEU A 73 2.33 -14.14 16.30
N LEU A 74 1.22 -13.84 15.61
CA LEU A 74 -0.11 -14.40 15.88
C LEU A 74 -0.63 -15.28 14.73
N LEU A 75 -0.36 -14.91 13.46
CA LEU A 75 -0.84 -15.62 12.29
C LEU A 75 0.14 -15.44 11.12
N THR A 76 0.24 -16.45 10.26
CA THR A 76 0.94 -16.36 8.98
C THR A 76 0.02 -16.83 7.86
N LEU A 77 -0.15 -16.02 6.82
CA LEU A 77 -0.79 -16.37 5.55
C LEU A 77 0.30 -16.57 4.51
N GLY A 78 0.13 -17.54 3.62
CA GLY A 78 1.15 -17.95 2.67
C GLY A 78 2.17 -18.93 3.28
N THR A 79 3.24 -19.22 2.54
CA THR A 79 4.32 -20.11 2.98
C THR A 79 5.65 -19.41 2.74
N SER A 80 6.42 -19.20 3.81
CA SER A 80 7.71 -18.52 3.78
C SER A 80 8.64 -19.08 2.68
N GLY A 81 9.15 -18.19 1.84
CA GLY A 81 10.06 -18.50 0.75
C GLY A 81 9.48 -19.34 -0.40
N LYS A 82 8.13 -19.54 -0.44
CA LYS A 82 7.50 -20.39 -1.48
C LYS A 82 6.48 -19.57 -2.29
N PRO A 83 6.90 -19.01 -3.44
CA PRO A 83 5.99 -18.36 -4.36
C PRO A 83 5.02 -19.35 -5.01
N SER A 84 3.83 -18.86 -5.37
CA SER A 84 2.93 -19.57 -6.27
C SER A 84 3.54 -19.72 -7.65
N ASP A 85 3.23 -20.82 -8.31
CA ASP A 85 3.63 -21.04 -9.71
C ASP A 85 2.75 -20.22 -10.66
N THR A 86 3.13 -18.97 -10.89
CA THR A 86 2.47 -18.05 -11.83
C THR A 86 3.21 -17.93 -13.17
N GLY A 87 4.37 -18.58 -13.28
CA GLY A 87 5.29 -18.40 -14.40
C GLY A 87 6.11 -17.10 -14.31
N ALA A 88 5.84 -16.21 -13.37
CA ALA A 88 6.62 -15.01 -13.17
C ALA A 88 8.06 -15.36 -12.76
N THR A 89 9.03 -14.73 -13.40
CA THR A 89 10.47 -14.95 -13.17
C THR A 89 11.11 -13.84 -12.35
N SER A 90 10.35 -12.79 -12.08
CA SER A 90 10.77 -11.61 -11.32
C SER A 90 9.54 -10.85 -10.80
N ALA A 91 9.75 -9.75 -10.08
CA ALA A 91 8.69 -8.83 -9.69
C ALA A 91 8.13 -7.99 -10.87
N ASP A 92 8.45 -8.32 -12.11
CA ASP A 92 7.89 -7.69 -13.30
C ASP A 92 6.59 -8.38 -13.71
N TYR A 93 5.47 -7.71 -13.49
CA TYR A 93 4.11 -8.22 -13.78
C TYR A 93 3.92 -8.70 -15.24
N ARG A 94 4.72 -8.19 -16.18
CA ARG A 94 4.68 -8.57 -17.59
C ARG A 94 5.14 -10.01 -17.82
N THR A 95 5.79 -10.63 -16.82
CA THR A 95 6.24 -12.03 -16.88
C THR A 95 5.21 -13.03 -16.33
N ILE A 96 4.08 -12.55 -15.80
CA ILE A 96 3.00 -13.40 -15.29
C ILE A 96 2.32 -14.12 -16.44
N LEU A 97 2.34 -15.46 -16.43
CA LEU A 97 1.73 -16.30 -17.45
C LEU A 97 0.36 -16.86 -17.03
N ARG A 98 0.13 -17.00 -15.74
CA ARG A 98 -1.10 -17.51 -15.14
C ARG A 98 -1.24 -17.02 -13.70
N VAL A 99 -2.45 -17.06 -13.16
CA VAL A 99 -2.68 -16.76 -11.74
C VAL A 99 -2.49 -18.04 -10.90
N GLY A 100 -2.11 -17.87 -9.63
CA GLY A 100 -1.86 -18.98 -8.71
C GLY A 100 -2.52 -18.82 -7.34
N PRO A 101 -2.55 -19.91 -6.55
CA PRO A 101 -3.00 -19.87 -5.15
C PRO A 101 -2.03 -19.05 -4.30
N PRO A 102 -2.25 -18.90 -2.96
CA PRO A 102 -1.67 -17.80 -2.21
C PRO A 102 -0.27 -17.44 -2.65
N PHE A 103 0.00 -16.32 -2.81
CA PHE A 103 1.01 -15.30 -2.97
C PHE A 103 2.20 -15.60 -3.92
N HIS A 104 2.39 -14.62 -4.80
CA HIS A 104 3.67 -14.42 -5.50
C HIS A 104 4.00 -12.92 -5.51
N TYR A 105 4.78 -12.48 -4.51
CA TYR A 105 5.08 -11.10 -4.19
C TYR A 105 3.82 -10.28 -3.82
N PRO A 106 3.12 -10.63 -2.69
CA PRO A 106 1.97 -9.88 -2.22
C PRO A 106 2.35 -8.45 -1.87
N THR A 107 1.41 -7.54 -2.04
CA THR A 107 1.69 -6.09 -1.97
C THR A 107 1.13 -5.45 -0.71
N ASN A 108 -0.14 -5.69 -0.39
CA ASN A 108 -0.80 -5.06 0.75
C ASN A 108 -1.99 -5.87 1.25
N LEU A 109 -2.60 -5.39 2.33
CA LEU A 109 -3.82 -5.98 2.87
C LEU A 109 -4.78 -4.92 3.41
N GLY A 110 -6.05 -5.31 3.53
CA GLY A 110 -7.10 -4.58 4.23
C GLY A 110 -8.06 -5.54 4.92
N LEU A 111 -8.79 -5.05 5.90
CA LEU A 111 -9.79 -5.83 6.62
C LEU A 111 -11.20 -5.43 6.21
N SER A 112 -12.12 -6.40 6.14
CA SER A 112 -13.55 -6.13 6.08
C SER A 112 -14.07 -5.66 7.44
N PRO A 113 -15.28 -5.07 7.50
CA PRO A 113 -15.93 -4.73 8.76
C PRO A 113 -16.15 -5.93 9.70
N THR A 114 -16.16 -7.14 9.16
CA THR A 114 -16.34 -8.40 9.89
C THR A 114 -15.03 -9.12 10.20
N GLY A 115 -13.87 -8.49 9.88
CA GLY A 115 -12.54 -9.02 10.20
C GLY A 115 -11.95 -9.98 9.18
N GLU A 116 -12.61 -10.22 8.03
CA GLU A 116 -12.03 -10.97 6.93
C GLU A 116 -10.86 -10.20 6.33
N ILE A 117 -9.84 -10.91 5.87
CA ILE A 117 -8.60 -10.34 5.39
C ILE A 117 -8.58 -10.37 3.86
N TYR A 118 -8.46 -9.22 3.22
CA TYR A 118 -8.19 -9.11 1.80
C TYR A 118 -6.71 -8.83 1.57
N VAL A 119 -6.09 -9.56 0.65
CA VAL A 119 -4.67 -9.37 0.29
C VAL A 119 -4.56 -9.14 -1.20
N SER A 120 -3.95 -8.03 -1.59
CA SER A 120 -3.53 -7.79 -2.96
C SER A 120 -2.19 -8.48 -3.23
N ASP A 121 -2.09 -9.19 -4.35
CA ASP A 121 -0.92 -9.98 -4.75
C ASP A 121 -0.56 -9.63 -6.19
N GLY A 122 0.36 -8.66 -6.37
CA GLY A 122 0.46 -7.92 -7.61
C GLY A 122 1.77 -8.00 -8.37
N TYR A 123 2.93 -8.20 -7.75
CA TYR A 123 4.19 -8.17 -8.49
C TYR A 123 4.49 -9.45 -9.27
N GLY A 124 4.11 -10.60 -8.75
CA GLY A 124 4.30 -11.90 -9.40
C GLY A 124 2.98 -12.63 -9.65
N ASN A 125 1.86 -12.00 -9.32
CA ASN A 125 0.50 -12.49 -9.52
C ASN A 125 -0.39 -11.30 -9.95
N ALA A 126 -1.65 -11.57 -10.30
CA ALA A 126 -2.62 -10.52 -10.63
C ALA A 126 -3.94 -10.84 -9.91
N ARG A 127 -3.87 -10.99 -8.58
CA ARG A 127 -5.00 -11.46 -7.77
C ARG A 127 -5.26 -10.64 -6.53
N VAL A 128 -6.48 -10.76 -6.07
CA VAL A 128 -6.88 -10.46 -4.69
C VAL A 128 -7.32 -11.78 -4.04
N HIS A 129 -6.87 -12.02 -2.83
CA HIS A 129 -7.21 -13.19 -2.02
C HIS A 129 -8.03 -12.76 -0.81
N LYS A 130 -9.14 -13.46 -0.53
CA LYS A 130 -9.96 -13.25 0.65
C LYS A 130 -9.79 -14.41 1.62
N PHE A 131 -9.44 -14.09 2.87
CA PHE A 131 -9.31 -15.06 3.96
C PHE A 131 -10.33 -14.74 5.05
N SER A 132 -10.72 -15.76 5.80
CA SER A 132 -11.41 -15.58 7.07
C SER A 132 -10.46 -14.95 8.11
N ALA A 133 -10.99 -14.42 9.20
CA ALA A 133 -10.20 -13.79 10.27
C ALA A 133 -9.18 -14.73 10.92
N ASP A 134 -9.42 -16.05 10.89
CA ASP A 134 -8.52 -17.10 11.37
C ASP A 134 -7.52 -17.60 10.32
N GLY A 135 -7.52 -16.99 9.11
CA GLY A 135 -6.52 -17.23 8.07
C GLY A 135 -6.83 -18.33 7.06
N ARG A 136 -8.05 -18.86 7.02
CA ARG A 136 -8.45 -19.83 5.99
C ARG A 136 -8.78 -19.10 4.69
N LEU A 137 -8.16 -19.48 3.58
CA LEU A 137 -8.49 -18.95 2.26
C LEU A 137 -9.95 -19.27 1.92
N LEU A 138 -10.73 -18.24 1.61
CA LEU A 138 -12.13 -18.37 1.22
C LEU A 138 -12.26 -18.46 -0.30
N PHE A 139 -11.74 -17.49 -1.01
CA PHE A 139 -11.65 -17.47 -2.48
C PHE A 139 -10.65 -16.39 -2.95
N SER A 140 -10.45 -16.35 -4.26
CA SER A 140 -9.59 -15.36 -4.92
C SER A 140 -10.20 -14.94 -6.24
N TRP A 141 -9.92 -13.68 -6.67
CA TRP A 141 -10.33 -13.18 -7.97
C TRP A 141 -9.25 -12.36 -8.62
N GLY A 142 -9.42 -12.07 -9.90
CA GLY A 142 -8.48 -11.32 -10.72
C GLY A 142 -7.64 -12.20 -11.63
N GLU A 143 -7.16 -11.59 -12.70
CA GLU A 143 -6.26 -12.16 -13.69
C GLU A 143 -5.47 -11.02 -14.38
N PRO A 144 -4.36 -11.29 -15.07
CA PRO A 144 -3.62 -10.26 -15.78
C PRO A 144 -4.45 -9.58 -16.87
N GLY A 145 -4.43 -8.25 -16.93
CA GLY A 145 -5.10 -7.49 -17.98
C GLY A 145 -5.56 -6.11 -17.53
N ASN A 146 -6.33 -5.45 -18.40
CA ASN A 146 -6.83 -4.09 -18.20
C ASN A 146 -8.37 -3.98 -18.25
N GLY A 147 -9.08 -5.08 -18.43
CA GLY A 147 -10.55 -5.13 -18.35
C GLY A 147 -11.07 -5.07 -16.90
N PRO A 148 -12.41 -5.00 -16.71
CA PRO A 148 -13.04 -5.11 -15.40
C PRO A 148 -12.64 -6.41 -14.68
N GLY A 149 -12.14 -6.30 -13.44
CA GLY A 149 -11.67 -7.45 -12.66
C GLY A 149 -10.31 -8.01 -13.08
N GLN A 150 -9.68 -7.45 -14.10
CA GLN A 150 -8.29 -7.75 -14.47
C GLN A 150 -7.34 -6.73 -13.85
N PHE A 151 -6.08 -7.09 -13.64
CA PHE A 151 -5.11 -6.25 -12.94
C PHE A 151 -3.73 -6.23 -13.61
N HIS A 152 -3.10 -5.07 -13.55
CA HIS A 152 -1.65 -4.90 -13.69
C HIS A 152 -1.10 -4.32 -12.39
N VAL A 153 -0.57 -5.16 -11.53
CA VAL A 153 -0.09 -4.86 -10.19
C VAL A 153 -1.22 -4.35 -9.27
N PRO A 154 -2.18 -5.19 -8.82
CA PRO A 154 -3.03 -4.86 -7.69
C PRO A 154 -2.13 -4.62 -6.48
N HIS A 155 -2.07 -3.34 -6.01
CA HIS A 155 -1.02 -2.90 -5.11
C HIS A 155 -1.54 -2.54 -3.72
N GLY A 156 -2.47 -1.61 -3.62
CA GLY A 156 -3.15 -1.27 -2.38
C GLY A 156 -4.56 -1.86 -2.35
N ILE A 157 -5.07 -2.11 -1.17
CA ILE A 157 -6.42 -2.63 -0.99
C ILE A 157 -7.01 -2.11 0.32
N ALA A 158 -8.27 -1.70 0.27
CA ALA A 158 -9.05 -1.30 1.43
C ALA A 158 -10.47 -1.79 1.31
N ALA A 159 -11.19 -1.93 2.42
CA ALA A 159 -12.63 -2.15 2.42
C ALA A 159 -13.32 -1.10 3.29
N ASP A 160 -14.45 -0.57 2.80
CA ASP A 160 -15.26 0.38 3.55
C ASP A 160 -16.17 -0.33 4.56
N ARG A 161 -16.85 0.46 5.39
CA ARG A 161 -17.80 -0.07 6.40
C ARG A 161 -19.03 -0.75 5.80
N HIS A 162 -19.27 -0.59 4.50
CA HIS A 162 -20.38 -1.21 3.77
C HIS A 162 -19.98 -2.53 3.08
N GLY A 163 -18.66 -2.88 3.15
CA GLY A 163 -18.11 -4.09 2.55
C GLY A 163 -17.70 -3.93 1.09
N THR A 164 -17.68 -2.70 0.56
CA THR A 164 -17.09 -2.44 -0.76
C THR A 164 -15.57 -2.54 -0.67
N VAL A 165 -14.96 -3.27 -1.59
CA VAL A 165 -13.50 -3.46 -1.66
C VAL A 165 -12.92 -2.60 -2.77
N TYR A 166 -11.93 -1.79 -2.42
CA TYR A 166 -11.21 -0.87 -3.30
C TYR A 166 -9.82 -1.40 -3.57
N VAL A 167 -9.48 -1.64 -4.82
CA VAL A 167 -8.18 -2.19 -5.24
C VAL A 167 -7.46 -1.18 -6.11
N ALA A 168 -6.30 -0.70 -5.63
CA ALA A 168 -5.41 0.14 -6.41
C ALA A 168 -4.71 -0.71 -7.49
N ASP A 169 -5.20 -0.65 -8.70
CA ASP A 169 -4.67 -1.32 -9.89
C ASP A 169 -3.60 -0.44 -10.54
N ARG A 170 -2.38 -0.51 -9.95
CA ARG A 170 -1.34 0.51 -10.07
C ARG A 170 -0.93 0.79 -11.50
N GLU A 171 -0.53 -0.22 -12.25
CA GLU A 171 0.00 -0.02 -13.60
C GLU A 171 -1.10 0.26 -14.63
N ASN A 172 -2.37 0.02 -14.29
CA ASN A 172 -3.52 0.47 -15.06
C ASN A 172 -4.00 1.88 -14.67
N SER A 173 -3.36 2.53 -13.67
CA SER A 173 -3.70 3.88 -13.18
C SER A 173 -5.18 4.03 -12.86
N ARG A 174 -5.73 3.11 -12.06
CA ARG A 174 -7.14 3.14 -11.62
C ARG A 174 -7.31 2.52 -10.23
N ILE A 175 -8.44 2.80 -9.60
CA ILE A 175 -8.94 2.07 -8.43
C ILE A 175 -10.18 1.33 -8.87
N GLN A 176 -10.20 0.01 -8.79
CA GLN A 176 -11.37 -0.80 -9.07
C GLN A 176 -12.16 -1.09 -7.80
N LEU A 177 -13.48 -1.03 -7.88
CA LEU A 177 -14.42 -1.27 -6.79
C LEU A 177 -15.09 -2.64 -6.98
N PHE A 178 -15.18 -3.40 -5.90
CA PHE A 178 -15.78 -4.75 -5.89
C PHE A 178 -16.74 -4.91 -4.72
N THR A 179 -17.69 -5.82 -4.88
CA THR A 179 -18.45 -6.34 -3.74
C THR A 179 -17.54 -7.21 -2.85
N SER A 180 -18.00 -7.55 -1.65
CA SER A 180 -17.27 -8.41 -0.70
C SER A 180 -17.02 -9.84 -1.22
N ASP A 181 -17.71 -10.26 -2.28
CA ASP A 181 -17.55 -11.54 -2.99
C ASP A 181 -16.76 -11.41 -4.31
N GLY A 182 -16.07 -10.27 -4.51
CA GLY A 182 -15.14 -10.05 -5.63
C GLY A 182 -15.80 -9.71 -6.96
N LYS A 183 -17.09 -9.35 -6.99
CA LYS A 183 -17.78 -8.93 -8.20
C LYS A 183 -17.50 -7.46 -8.50
N PHE A 184 -17.03 -7.17 -9.71
CA PHE A 184 -16.75 -5.80 -10.16
C PHE A 184 -18.01 -4.91 -10.12
N LEU A 185 -17.84 -3.69 -9.61
CA LEU A 185 -18.88 -2.66 -9.52
C LEU A 185 -18.60 -1.49 -10.44
N SER A 186 -17.45 -0.86 -10.29
CA SER A 186 -17.04 0.34 -11.02
C SER A 186 -15.55 0.60 -10.87
N GLU A 187 -15.06 1.68 -11.46
CA GLU A 187 -13.66 2.12 -11.30
C GLU A 187 -13.54 3.64 -11.20
N TRP A 188 -12.47 4.11 -10.54
CA TRP A 188 -12.04 5.50 -10.51
C TRP A 188 -10.75 5.64 -11.30
N THR A 189 -10.72 6.56 -12.27
CA THR A 189 -9.60 6.73 -13.20
C THR A 189 -8.83 8.04 -13.02
N ASP A 190 -9.28 8.94 -12.13
CA ASP A 190 -8.54 10.18 -11.82
C ASP A 190 -7.41 9.94 -10.81
N VAL A 191 -6.60 8.93 -11.07
CA VAL A 191 -5.40 8.56 -10.30
C VAL A 191 -4.26 8.16 -11.24
N VAL A 192 -3.02 8.33 -10.78
CA VAL A 192 -1.82 7.96 -11.56
C VAL A 192 -0.94 7.02 -10.75
N ARG A 193 -0.94 5.74 -11.12
CA ARG A 193 -0.21 4.66 -10.45
C ARG A 193 -0.46 4.63 -8.93
N PRO A 194 -1.71 4.44 -8.48
CA PRO A 194 -2.06 4.42 -7.06
C PRO A 194 -1.36 3.24 -6.35
N CYS A 195 -0.66 3.53 -5.25
CA CYS A 195 0.01 2.51 -4.45
C CYS A 195 -0.81 2.07 -3.24
N GLN A 196 -1.40 3.00 -2.52
CA GLN A 196 -2.18 2.73 -1.31
C GLN A 196 -3.47 3.51 -1.33
N VAL A 197 -4.54 2.89 -0.84
CA VAL A 197 -5.80 3.53 -0.50
C VAL A 197 -6.02 3.35 1.01
N PHE A 198 -6.23 4.46 1.71
CA PHE A 198 -6.66 4.48 3.11
C PHE A 198 -8.03 5.13 3.20
N ILE A 199 -8.93 4.59 4.02
CA ILE A 199 -10.29 5.10 4.23
C ILE A 199 -10.41 5.53 5.70
N ASP A 200 -10.73 6.79 5.95
CA ASP A 200 -10.98 7.27 7.30
C ASP A 200 -12.41 6.99 7.78
N ARG A 201 -12.70 7.34 9.04
CA ARG A 201 -14.03 7.12 9.64
C ARG A 201 -15.13 7.99 9.02
N GLU A 202 -14.75 9.08 8.36
CA GLU A 202 -15.65 10.00 7.65
C GLU A 202 -15.87 9.60 6.19
N GLU A 203 -15.28 8.46 5.76
CA GLU A 203 -15.28 7.95 4.38
C GLU A 203 -14.61 8.90 3.39
N ASN A 204 -13.53 9.55 3.83
CA ASN A 204 -12.58 10.15 2.91
C ASN A 204 -11.55 9.09 2.50
N PHE A 205 -11.21 9.09 1.22
CA PHE A 205 -10.31 8.14 0.60
C PHE A 205 -8.98 8.83 0.29
N TYR A 206 -7.94 8.46 0.99
CA TYR A 206 -6.59 9.00 0.82
C TYR A 206 -5.78 8.06 -0.06
N VAL A 207 -5.24 8.57 -1.15
CA VAL A 207 -4.53 7.78 -2.15
C VAL A 207 -3.11 8.29 -2.29
N ALA A 208 -2.12 7.41 -2.03
CA ALA A 208 -0.73 7.65 -2.38
C ALA A 208 -0.52 7.23 -3.84
N GLU A 209 -0.15 8.18 -4.70
CA GLU A 209 0.03 7.96 -6.13
C GLU A 209 1.51 8.08 -6.49
N LEU A 210 2.11 6.99 -7.00
CA LEU A 210 3.51 6.93 -7.37
C LEU A 210 3.86 7.90 -8.51
N GLY A 211 2.90 8.17 -9.38
CA GLY A 211 3.12 8.97 -10.57
C GLY A 211 4.06 8.31 -11.58
N PHE A 212 4.46 9.07 -12.59
CA PHE A 212 5.46 8.66 -13.58
C PHE A 212 6.69 9.57 -13.50
N ARG A 213 7.86 8.98 -13.32
CA ARG A 213 9.15 9.66 -13.50
C ARG A 213 10.06 8.77 -14.34
N ALA A 214 10.85 9.38 -15.22
CA ALA A 214 11.82 8.67 -16.02
C ALA A 214 12.77 7.84 -15.13
N GLY A 215 13.02 6.59 -15.51
CA GLY A 215 13.91 5.69 -14.79
C GLY A 215 13.28 4.98 -13.57
N MET A 216 12.04 5.27 -13.18
CA MET A 216 11.34 4.50 -12.14
C MET A 216 11.04 3.08 -12.62
N TRP A 217 10.97 2.14 -11.67
CA TRP A 217 10.50 0.78 -11.91
C TRP A 217 9.03 0.79 -12.41
N PRO A 218 8.67 -0.09 -13.36
CA PRO A 218 9.43 -1.17 -13.99
C PRO A 218 10.20 -0.78 -15.26
N GLY A 219 10.86 0.36 -15.29
CA GLY A 219 11.61 0.84 -16.45
C GLY A 219 10.74 1.48 -17.53
N ILE A 220 9.57 1.99 -17.12
CA ILE A 220 8.64 2.69 -17.98
C ILE A 220 9.22 4.07 -18.30
N THR A 221 9.34 4.38 -19.58
CA THR A 221 9.43 5.75 -20.05
C THR A 221 8.13 6.44 -19.71
N ALA A 222 8.19 7.64 -19.15
CA ALA A 222 7.01 8.45 -18.94
C ALA A 222 6.16 8.47 -20.23
N PRO A 223 4.87 8.08 -20.16
CA PRO A 223 4.08 7.82 -21.37
C PRO A 223 3.77 9.08 -22.17
N SER A 224 3.95 10.29 -21.58
CA SER A 224 3.67 11.57 -22.24
C SER A 224 4.33 12.72 -21.50
N ALA A 225 4.25 13.93 -22.10
CA ALA A 225 4.63 15.19 -21.46
C ALA A 225 3.76 15.52 -20.21
N ASP A 226 2.59 14.91 -20.08
CA ASP A 226 1.68 15.06 -18.96
C ASP A 226 1.99 14.09 -17.80
N ALA A 227 3.17 13.47 -17.82
CA ALA A 227 3.60 12.58 -16.74
C ALA A 227 3.66 13.35 -15.42
N THR A 228 2.84 12.92 -14.47
CA THR A 228 2.76 13.52 -13.14
C THR A 228 3.80 12.91 -12.21
N GLY A 229 4.43 13.74 -11.38
CA GLY A 229 5.25 13.27 -10.26
C GLY A 229 4.41 12.56 -9.19
N GLY A 230 5.08 12.09 -8.13
CA GLY A 230 4.42 11.51 -6.97
C GLY A 230 3.49 12.51 -6.29
N ARG A 231 2.30 12.08 -5.90
CA ARG A 231 1.30 12.97 -5.31
C ARG A 231 0.38 12.23 -4.34
N VAL A 232 -0.38 12.98 -3.57
CA VAL A 232 -1.47 12.48 -2.71
C VAL A 232 -2.77 13.09 -3.17
N SER A 233 -3.81 12.27 -3.27
CA SER A 233 -5.17 12.70 -3.57
C SER A 233 -6.14 12.26 -2.48
N ILE A 234 -7.13 13.11 -2.20
CA ILE A 234 -8.24 12.82 -1.29
C ILE A 234 -9.52 12.84 -2.10
N PHE A 235 -10.26 11.75 -2.07
CA PHE A 235 -11.56 11.61 -2.71
C PHE A 235 -12.66 11.43 -1.66
N ASP A 236 -13.90 11.73 -2.04
CA ASP A 236 -15.06 11.26 -1.28
C ASP A 236 -15.45 9.83 -1.69
N ARG A 237 -16.46 9.28 -1.02
CA ARG A 237 -16.98 7.92 -1.28
C ARG A 237 -17.56 7.71 -2.70
N HIS A 238 -17.78 8.78 -3.44
CA HIS A 238 -18.27 8.74 -4.81
C HIS A 238 -17.16 8.86 -5.86
N GLY A 239 -15.87 8.90 -5.38
CA GLY A 239 -14.71 9.08 -6.25
C GLY A 239 -14.53 10.51 -6.75
N GLN A 240 -15.18 11.50 -6.12
CA GLN A 240 -14.99 12.90 -6.46
C GLN A 240 -13.76 13.45 -5.72
N LEU A 241 -12.84 14.04 -6.47
CA LEU A 241 -11.64 14.64 -5.92
C LEU A 241 -12.00 15.82 -5.00
N ARG A 242 -11.45 15.79 -3.78
CA ARG A 242 -11.60 16.83 -2.77
C ARG A 242 -10.34 17.68 -2.60
N SER A 243 -9.18 17.04 -2.67
CA SER A 243 -7.89 17.71 -2.56
C SER A 243 -6.81 16.88 -3.24
N ARG A 244 -5.76 17.57 -3.73
CA ARG A 244 -4.59 16.93 -4.33
C ARG A 244 -3.37 17.82 -4.17
N TRP A 245 -2.21 17.22 -3.82
CA TRP A 245 -0.95 17.95 -3.74
C TRP A 245 0.25 17.04 -4.05
N GLY A 246 1.41 17.64 -4.29
CA GLY A 246 2.61 16.96 -4.79
C GLY A 246 2.72 17.04 -6.31
N GLY A 247 3.65 16.30 -6.88
CA GLY A 247 3.91 16.28 -8.33
C GLY A 247 4.72 17.47 -8.84
N GLY A 248 5.32 18.25 -7.94
CA GLY A 248 6.14 19.41 -8.27
C GLY A 248 7.52 19.04 -8.83
N GLU A 249 8.31 20.08 -9.12
CA GLU A 249 9.65 19.94 -9.72
C GLU A 249 10.70 19.41 -8.73
N ASN A 250 10.56 19.75 -7.44
CA ASN A 250 11.49 19.31 -6.40
C ASN A 250 10.84 18.26 -5.48
N PRO A 251 10.95 16.99 -5.82
CA PRO A 251 10.31 15.91 -5.06
C PRO A 251 10.84 15.74 -3.63
N CYS A 252 11.92 16.41 -3.26
CA CYS A 252 12.49 16.41 -1.91
C CYS A 252 12.12 17.66 -1.10
N ALA A 253 11.32 18.57 -1.66
CA ALA A 253 10.78 19.70 -0.91
C ALA A 253 9.65 19.22 0.04
N PRO A 254 9.50 19.86 1.22
CA PRO A 254 8.35 19.59 2.09
C PRO A 254 7.03 19.74 1.32
N GLY A 255 6.17 18.73 1.42
CA GLY A 255 4.87 18.72 0.73
C GLY A 255 4.92 18.23 -0.71
N ASP A 256 6.07 17.96 -1.29
CA ASP A 256 6.22 17.26 -2.57
C ASP A 256 6.70 15.82 -2.35
N PHE A 257 6.71 14.98 -3.39
CA PHE A 257 6.99 13.55 -3.26
C PHE A 257 7.80 13.01 -4.43
N PHE A 258 8.74 12.13 -4.11
CA PHE A 258 9.46 11.36 -5.12
C PHE A 258 8.72 10.06 -5.46
N ALA A 259 8.34 9.28 -4.44
CA ALA A 259 7.75 7.95 -4.62
C ALA A 259 6.81 7.61 -3.46
N PRO A 260 5.67 8.33 -3.30
CA PRO A 260 4.70 8.05 -2.24
C PRO A 260 4.12 6.64 -2.46
N HIS A 261 4.10 5.85 -1.37
CA HIS A 261 3.83 4.42 -1.46
C HIS A 261 2.86 3.93 -0.39
N GLY A 262 3.04 4.37 0.86
CA GLY A 262 2.14 4.08 1.97
C GLY A 262 1.49 5.36 2.50
N ILE A 263 0.24 5.29 2.92
CA ILE A 263 -0.50 6.40 3.51
C ILE A 263 -1.44 5.91 4.61
N CYS A 264 -1.51 6.66 5.71
CA CYS A 264 -2.54 6.46 6.73
C CYS A 264 -2.91 7.81 7.37
N VAL A 265 -4.00 7.81 8.13
CA VAL A 265 -4.51 8.98 8.83
C VAL A 265 -4.79 8.59 10.28
N ASP A 266 -4.32 9.41 11.23
CA ASP A 266 -4.55 9.19 12.65
C ASP A 266 -5.96 9.65 13.10
N SER A 267 -6.30 9.41 14.37
CA SER A 267 -7.63 9.75 14.93
C SER A 267 -7.92 11.25 14.92
N ARG A 268 -6.90 12.08 14.76
CA ARG A 268 -7.02 13.55 14.72
C ARG A 268 -7.09 14.11 13.30
N GLY A 269 -6.90 13.24 12.29
CA GLY A 269 -6.91 13.59 10.87
C GLY A 269 -5.55 14.06 10.35
N ASP A 270 -4.45 13.81 11.08
CA ASP A 270 -3.11 14.04 10.56
C ASP A 270 -2.74 12.91 9.60
N ILE A 271 -2.16 13.26 8.47
CA ILE A 271 -1.83 12.34 7.37
C ILE A 271 -0.35 11.99 7.44
N TYR A 272 -0.03 10.70 7.34
CA TYR A 272 1.32 10.19 7.25
C TYR A 272 1.53 9.55 5.87
N VAL A 273 2.59 9.97 5.17
CA VAL A 273 2.95 9.45 3.84
C VAL A 273 4.34 8.87 3.88
N ALA A 274 4.44 7.57 3.63
CA ALA A 274 5.71 6.85 3.51
C ALA A 274 6.11 6.72 2.04
N GLU A 275 7.39 6.91 1.75
CA GLU A 275 7.94 6.90 0.39
C GLU A 275 9.02 5.81 0.22
N VAL A 276 8.96 5.10 -0.89
CA VAL A 276 10.02 4.14 -1.29
C VAL A 276 11.18 4.86 -2.01
N THR A 277 11.54 6.05 -1.56
CA THR A 277 12.49 6.97 -2.18
C THR A 277 13.79 6.26 -2.59
N MET A 278 14.40 5.50 -1.68
CA MET A 278 15.69 4.84 -1.95
C MET A 278 15.56 3.75 -3.00
N SER A 279 14.58 2.85 -2.87
CA SER A 279 14.39 1.73 -3.82
C SER A 279 13.79 2.18 -5.16
N ALA A 280 13.00 3.24 -5.19
CA ALA A 280 12.46 3.80 -6.42
C ALA A 280 13.51 4.53 -7.28
N GLY A 281 14.55 5.07 -6.65
CA GLY A 281 15.56 5.82 -7.41
C GLY A 281 16.74 6.34 -6.62
N GLY A 282 16.63 6.53 -5.30
CA GLY A 282 17.70 7.08 -4.48
C GLY A 282 18.98 6.25 -4.55
N ASN A 283 18.90 4.91 -4.51
CA ASN A 283 20.04 4.01 -4.68
C ASN A 283 20.72 4.11 -6.07
N ARG A 284 20.08 4.78 -7.03
CA ARG A 284 20.60 5.04 -8.38
C ARG A 284 20.97 6.50 -8.58
N GLY A 285 20.94 7.31 -7.53
CA GLY A 285 21.30 8.74 -7.59
C GLY A 285 20.24 9.65 -8.25
N LEU A 286 18.99 9.20 -8.39
CA LEU A 286 17.92 10.01 -8.98
C LEU A 286 17.43 11.13 -8.04
N VAL A 287 17.70 11.01 -6.75
CA VAL A 287 17.47 12.03 -5.73
C VAL A 287 18.63 12.02 -4.73
N PRO A 288 18.89 13.12 -4.01
CA PRO A 288 19.95 13.19 -3.02
C PRO A 288 19.67 12.23 -1.83
N PRO A 289 20.72 11.75 -1.14
CA PRO A 289 20.58 10.76 -0.06
C PRO A 289 19.72 11.24 1.14
N ASN A 290 19.62 12.54 1.33
CA ASN A 290 18.84 13.18 2.39
C ASN A 290 17.39 13.52 1.98
N CYS A 291 16.92 13.07 0.80
CA CYS A 291 15.54 13.20 0.40
C CYS A 291 14.65 12.44 1.40
N HIS A 292 13.58 13.05 1.85
CA HIS A 292 12.71 12.48 2.87
C HIS A 292 12.08 11.14 2.42
N THR A 293 11.72 10.31 3.40
CA THR A 293 11.06 9.02 3.17
C THR A 293 9.78 8.88 3.99
N LEU A 294 9.52 9.83 4.89
CA LEU A 294 8.28 9.96 5.66
C LEU A 294 7.95 11.43 5.82
N GLN A 295 6.70 11.77 5.59
CA GLN A 295 6.18 13.10 5.91
C GLN A 295 4.90 12.97 6.72
N LYS A 296 4.72 13.87 7.69
CA LYS A 296 3.49 14.05 8.44
C LYS A 296 2.88 15.41 8.09
N PHE A 297 1.60 15.41 7.78
CA PHE A 297 0.81 16.62 7.51
C PHE A 297 -0.23 16.78 8.63
N THR A 298 -0.12 17.84 9.39
CA THR A 298 -1.06 18.11 10.50
C THR A 298 -2.30 18.82 10.00
N ARG A 299 -3.48 18.31 10.37
CA ARG A 299 -4.76 18.97 10.09
C ARG A 299 -4.87 20.25 10.90
N GLN A 300 -4.88 21.40 10.23
CA GLN A 300 -5.19 22.66 10.92
C GLN A 300 -6.67 22.67 11.32
N ARG A 301 -6.93 22.76 12.61
CA ARG A 301 -8.29 23.02 13.12
C ARG A 301 -8.45 24.53 13.12
N THR A 302 -9.37 25.05 12.30
CA THR A 302 -9.85 26.41 12.49
C THR A 302 -10.50 26.46 13.86
N VAL A 303 -9.89 27.18 14.80
CA VAL A 303 -10.55 27.54 16.07
C VAL A 303 -11.75 28.41 15.69
N PRO A 304 -12.97 28.07 16.13
CA PRO A 304 -14.16 28.85 15.81
C PRO A 304 -14.09 30.23 16.42
#